data_84b7a1f65187c292eda21ae4493c6988
#
_entry.id   84b7a1f65187c292eda21ae4493c6988
#
_cell.length_a   1.000
_cell.length_b   1.000
_cell.length_c   1.000
_cell.angle_alpha   90.00
_cell.angle_beta   90.00
_cell.angle_gamma   90.00
#
_symmetry.space_group_name_H-M   'P 1'
#
loop_
_entity.id
_entity.type
_entity.pdbx_description
1 polymer ?
#
loop_
_entity_poly.entity_id
_entity_poly.type
_entity_poly.pdbx_seq_one_letter_code
_entity_poly.pdbx_strand_id
1 'polypeptide(L)'
;MLACMGAIPVGSADEGKPRAVLRTSIGTRTNHHPAGNTWAHSLDAEPMALATDGDVVVFVLYRRGLYGIGLNADEHWRMPPPEWSYPKKRPRNEETVALNIVGEECWITSRGGRVQRRSLHTGQLLEEHLLDHAEAPIEHHFKHESHDLLCSTDGTVTWLHRMEPVKHARLXGPVQSAVFDSXAGGWRIAGWREEVVIHXXGEDRRSTNELPIHIVPMGXGALVLYNDGSWENSPFEYVXQGXD
;
A
#
# COMPACT_ATOMS: atom_id res chain seq x y z
N MET A 1 -16.92 -10.56 10.54
CA MET A 1 -16.80 -10.35 9.07
C MET A 1 -15.84 -11.40 8.54
N LEU A 2 -16.22 -12.09 7.47
CA LEU A 2 -15.32 -13.05 6.83
C LEU A 2 -14.57 -12.35 5.71
N ALA A 3 -13.28 -12.59 5.65
CA ALA A 3 -12.43 -12.14 4.55
C ALA A 3 -11.90 -13.37 3.82
N CYS A 4 -11.47 -13.18 2.61
CA CYS A 4 -10.89 -14.26 1.82
C CYS A 4 -9.58 -13.77 1.21
N MET A 5 -8.58 -14.63 1.24
CA MET A 5 -7.31 -14.38 0.56
C MET A 5 -7.04 -15.54 -0.38
N GLY A 6 -6.59 -15.22 -1.58
CA GLY A 6 -6.29 -16.26 -2.55
C GLY A 6 -5.39 -15.77 -3.66
N ALA A 7 -4.96 -16.69 -4.48
CA ALA A 7 -4.15 -16.42 -5.66
C ALA A 7 -4.85 -16.94 -6.91
N ILE A 8 -4.84 -16.13 -7.95
CA ILE A 8 -5.44 -16.46 -9.24
C ILE A 8 -4.37 -16.21 -10.30
N PRO A 9 -4.12 -17.17 -11.22
CA PRO A 9 -3.18 -16.90 -12.29
C PRO A 9 -3.64 -15.74 -13.17
N VAL A 10 -2.72 -14.91 -13.58
CA VAL A 10 -3.00 -13.81 -14.52
C VAL A 10 -3.55 -14.42 -15.82
N GLY A 11 -4.64 -13.89 -16.32
CA GLY A 11 -5.32 -14.43 -17.50
C GLY A 11 -6.41 -15.44 -17.19
N SER A 12 -6.50 -15.88 -15.93
CA SER A 12 -7.57 -16.76 -15.48
C SER A 12 -8.54 -16.03 -14.54
N ALA A 13 -8.45 -14.70 -14.50
CA ALA A 13 -9.24 -13.90 -13.57
C ALA A 13 -10.73 -14.08 -13.85
N ASP A 14 -11.46 -14.38 -12.79
CA ASP A 14 -12.92 -14.49 -12.82
C ASP A 14 -13.56 -13.11 -12.94
N GLU A 15 -14.76 -13.06 -13.47
CA GLU A 15 -15.53 -11.81 -13.48
C GLU A 15 -15.93 -11.37 -12.07
N GLY A 16 -15.78 -12.27 -11.11
CA GLY A 16 -16.13 -12.00 -9.73
C GLY A 16 -17.62 -12.19 -9.46
N LYS A 17 -18.01 -11.99 -8.24
CA LYS A 17 -19.40 -12.12 -7.83
C LYS A 17 -20.08 -10.76 -7.84
N PRO A 18 -21.29 -10.67 -8.42
CA PRO A 18 -22.01 -9.40 -8.40
C PRO A 18 -22.20 -8.88 -6.98
N ARG A 19 -22.15 -7.55 -6.84
CA ARG A 19 -22.29 -6.89 -5.54
C ARG A 19 -23.60 -7.29 -4.82
N ALA A 20 -24.67 -7.49 -5.57
CA ALA A 20 -25.95 -7.93 -4.99
C ALA A 20 -25.82 -9.29 -4.32
N VAL A 21 -25.11 -10.21 -4.96
CA VAL A 21 -24.88 -11.57 -4.41
C VAL A 21 -24.05 -11.47 -3.13
N LEU A 22 -23.02 -10.65 -3.14
CA LEU A 22 -22.15 -10.46 -1.95
C LEU A 22 -22.97 -9.89 -0.78
N ARG A 23 -23.85 -8.92 -1.06
CA ARG A 23 -24.70 -8.31 -0.03
C ARG A 23 -25.67 -9.31 0.60
N THR A 24 -26.30 -10.14 -0.24
CA THR A 24 -27.30 -11.12 0.25
C THR A 24 -26.65 -12.30 0.96
N SER A 25 -25.36 -12.52 0.75
CA SER A 25 -24.65 -13.63 1.38
C SER A 25 -24.01 -13.27 2.72
N ILE A 26 -24.13 -12.02 3.17
CA ILE A 26 -23.62 -11.60 4.49
C ILE A 26 -24.31 -12.43 5.58
N GLY A 27 -23.49 -13.08 6.41
CA GLY A 27 -24.01 -13.92 7.49
C GLY A 27 -24.29 -15.36 7.10
N THR A 28 -24.15 -15.71 5.83
CA THR A 28 -24.29 -17.11 5.39
C THR A 28 -22.90 -17.75 5.27
N ARG A 29 -22.86 -19.08 5.28
CA ARG A 29 -21.62 -19.83 5.09
C ARG A 29 -21.33 -20.02 3.60
N THR A 30 -21.45 -18.96 2.84
CA THR A 30 -21.20 -19.01 1.40
C THR A 30 -19.69 -18.98 1.14
N ASN A 31 -19.25 -19.85 0.25
CA ASN A 31 -17.87 -19.86 -0.19
C ASN A 31 -17.64 -18.68 -1.16
N HIS A 32 -16.77 -17.77 -0.78
CA HIS A 32 -16.43 -16.59 -1.58
C HIS A 32 -15.09 -16.74 -2.31
N HIS A 33 -14.56 -17.96 -2.34
CA HIS A 33 -13.31 -18.22 -3.06
C HIS A 33 -13.49 -17.93 -4.55
N PRO A 34 -12.56 -17.18 -5.17
CA PRO A 34 -12.69 -16.86 -6.59
C PRO A 34 -12.53 -18.12 -7.45
N ALA A 35 -13.26 -18.19 -8.54
CA ALA A 35 -13.13 -19.29 -9.48
C ALA A 35 -11.74 -19.27 -10.12
N GLY A 36 -11.21 -20.45 -10.39
CA GLY A 36 -9.89 -20.57 -11.03
C GLY A 36 -8.70 -20.30 -10.12
N ASN A 37 -8.93 -20.17 -8.80
CA ASN A 37 -7.82 -19.92 -7.87
C ASN A 37 -6.87 -21.13 -7.80
N THR A 38 -5.59 -20.86 -7.54
CA THR A 38 -4.61 -21.89 -7.23
C THR A 38 -4.70 -22.28 -5.76
N TRP A 39 -5.07 -21.33 -4.92
CA TRP A 39 -5.41 -21.57 -3.52
C TRP A 39 -6.28 -20.41 -3.05
N ALA A 40 -7.09 -20.66 -2.03
CA ALA A 40 -7.88 -19.62 -1.38
C ALA A 40 -8.22 -20.06 0.05
N HIS A 41 -8.21 -19.13 0.97
CA HIS A 41 -8.51 -19.37 2.38
C HIS A 41 -9.47 -18.32 2.91
N SER A 42 -10.46 -18.77 3.66
CA SER A 42 -11.30 -17.85 4.43
C SER A 42 -10.54 -17.44 5.69
N LEU A 43 -10.57 -16.15 5.97
CA LEU A 43 -9.86 -15.57 7.10
C LEU A 43 -10.85 -15.22 8.21
N ASP A 44 -10.44 -15.42 9.46
CA ASP A 44 -11.28 -15.11 10.62
C ASP A 44 -11.06 -13.71 11.17
N ALA A 45 -10.28 -12.89 10.45
CA ALA A 45 -10.00 -11.52 10.85
C ALA A 45 -9.75 -10.65 9.62
N GLU A 46 -9.85 -9.36 9.81
CA GLU A 46 -9.67 -8.38 8.74
C GLU A 46 -8.19 -8.27 8.34
N PRO A 47 -7.87 -8.39 7.05
CA PRO A 47 -6.51 -8.11 6.58
C PRO A 47 -6.27 -6.60 6.63
N MET A 48 -5.17 -6.18 7.25
CA MET A 48 -4.85 -4.78 7.45
C MET A 48 -3.86 -4.26 6.41
N ALA A 49 -2.94 -5.10 5.98
CA ALA A 49 -1.92 -4.74 4.99
C ALA A 49 -1.34 -5.99 4.38
N LEU A 50 -0.84 -5.87 3.16
CA LEU A 50 -0.22 -6.96 2.44
C LEU A 50 0.89 -6.40 1.53
N ALA A 51 1.99 -7.13 1.42
CA ALA A 51 3.07 -6.81 0.49
C ALA A 51 3.69 -8.08 -0.05
N THR A 52 4.27 -8.00 -1.24
CA THR A 52 4.99 -9.13 -1.83
C THR A 52 6.20 -8.61 -2.60
N ASP A 53 7.25 -9.43 -2.66
CA ASP A 53 8.40 -9.20 -3.53
C ASP A 53 8.38 -10.13 -4.76
N GLY A 54 7.31 -10.93 -4.89
CA GLY A 54 7.19 -11.92 -5.97
C GLY A 54 7.52 -13.34 -5.53
N ASP A 55 8.17 -13.50 -4.38
CA ASP A 55 8.52 -14.83 -3.83
C ASP A 55 7.84 -15.08 -2.51
N VAL A 56 7.69 -14.04 -1.70
CA VAL A 56 7.09 -14.11 -0.37
C VAL A 56 5.91 -13.14 -0.33
N VAL A 57 4.85 -13.53 0.35
CA VAL A 57 3.73 -12.64 0.66
C VAL A 57 3.71 -12.44 2.17
N VAL A 58 3.76 -11.19 2.61
CA VAL A 58 3.67 -10.84 4.03
C VAL A 58 2.35 -10.11 4.23
N PHE A 59 1.60 -10.45 5.28
CA PHE A 59 0.32 -9.78 5.57
C PHE A 59 0.07 -9.75 7.07
N VAL A 60 -0.77 -8.79 7.47
CA VAL A 60 -1.17 -8.58 8.86
C VAL A 60 -2.67 -8.80 8.96
N LEU A 61 -3.10 -9.63 9.91
CA LEU A 61 -4.51 -9.81 10.24
C LEU A 61 -4.81 -9.12 11.57
N TYR A 62 -5.91 -8.37 11.61
CA TYR A 62 -6.33 -7.60 12.79
C TYR A 62 -6.39 -8.49 14.03
N ARG A 63 -5.58 -8.15 15.02
CA ARG A 63 -5.50 -8.84 16.31
C ARG A 63 -5.23 -10.35 16.24
N ARG A 64 -4.74 -10.83 15.09
CA ARG A 64 -4.40 -12.26 14.93
C ARG A 64 -2.90 -12.47 14.79
N GLY A 65 -2.27 -11.73 13.89
CA GLY A 65 -0.85 -11.93 13.70
C GLY A 65 -0.29 -11.32 12.45
N LEU A 66 1.00 -11.53 12.31
CA LEU A 66 1.79 -11.18 11.15
C LEU A 66 2.29 -12.49 10.53
N TYR A 67 2.17 -12.63 9.22
CA TYR A 67 2.43 -13.89 8.53
C TYR A 67 3.30 -13.69 7.32
N GLY A 68 4.25 -14.62 7.11
CA GLY A 68 5.00 -14.72 5.88
C GLY A 68 4.70 -16.07 5.23
N ILE A 69 4.22 -16.04 3.99
CA ILE A 69 3.87 -17.25 3.26
C ILE A 69 4.53 -17.25 1.89
N GLY A 70 4.68 -18.44 1.32
CA GLY A 70 5.10 -18.59 -0.06
C GLY A 70 3.94 -18.37 -1.03
N LEU A 71 4.25 -18.38 -2.33
CA LEU A 71 3.23 -18.14 -3.38
C LEU A 71 2.16 -19.22 -3.43
N ASN A 72 2.45 -20.41 -2.86
CA ASN A 72 1.48 -21.51 -2.79
C ASN A 72 0.80 -21.59 -1.41
N ALA A 73 0.86 -20.51 -0.63
CA ALA A 73 0.28 -20.37 0.70
C ALA A 73 0.97 -21.24 1.77
N ASP A 74 2.13 -21.82 1.48
CA ASP A 74 2.91 -22.53 2.50
C ASP A 74 3.46 -21.52 3.51
N GLU A 75 3.22 -21.79 4.80
CA GLU A 75 3.63 -20.88 5.86
C GLU A 75 5.13 -20.96 6.06
N HIS A 76 5.83 -19.82 5.91
CA HIS A 76 7.25 -19.72 6.20
C HIS A 76 7.46 -19.38 7.66
N TRP A 77 6.68 -18.43 8.18
CA TRP A 77 6.75 -18.00 9.56
C TRP A 77 5.46 -17.30 9.99
N ARG A 78 5.28 -17.21 11.30
CA ARG A 78 4.13 -16.55 11.91
C ARG A 78 4.60 -15.86 13.18
N MET A 79 4.12 -14.63 13.40
CA MET A 79 4.43 -13.82 14.56
C MET A 79 3.15 -13.30 15.20
N PRO A 80 3.17 -12.97 16.49
CA PRO A 80 2.03 -12.32 17.14
C PRO A 80 1.69 -11.00 16.44
N PRO A 81 0.50 -10.44 16.69
CA PRO A 81 0.14 -9.13 16.13
C PRO A 81 1.20 -8.09 16.51
N PRO A 82 1.55 -7.17 15.60
CA PRO A 82 2.51 -6.13 15.96
C PRO A 82 2.03 -5.32 17.15
N GLU A 83 2.91 -5.10 18.10
CA GLU A 83 2.68 -4.25 19.26
C GLU A 83 3.60 -3.04 19.17
N TRP A 84 3.06 -1.87 19.44
CA TRP A 84 3.75 -0.61 19.23
C TRP A 84 4.14 0.00 20.57
N SER A 85 5.41 0.37 20.71
CA SER A 85 5.96 0.93 21.95
C SER A 85 5.82 2.45 21.97
N TYR A 86 5.27 2.99 23.05
CA TYR A 86 5.15 4.42 23.23
C TYR A 86 5.65 4.81 24.62
N PRO A 87 6.59 5.76 24.69
CA PRO A 87 7.07 6.22 26.00
C PRO A 87 6.03 7.05 26.77
N LYS A 88 5.03 7.55 26.05
CA LYS A 88 3.91 8.30 26.62
C LYS A 88 2.62 7.63 26.17
N LYS A 89 1.52 8.33 26.25
CA LYS A 89 0.21 7.81 25.92
C LYS A 89 0.14 7.30 24.47
N ARG A 90 -0.32 6.07 24.31
CA ARG A 90 -0.52 5.44 23.01
C ARG A 90 -1.63 6.19 22.24
N PRO A 91 -1.45 6.47 20.94
CA PRO A 91 -2.51 7.08 20.13
C PRO A 91 -3.76 6.22 20.09
N ARG A 92 -4.92 6.87 19.98
CA ARG A 92 -6.17 6.14 19.80
C ARG A 92 -6.19 5.43 18.46
N ASN A 93 -6.81 4.26 18.43
CA ASN A 93 -6.98 3.45 17.22
C ASN A 93 -5.65 3.11 16.55
N GLU A 94 -4.63 2.84 17.36
CA GLU A 94 -3.32 2.44 16.82
C GLU A 94 -3.45 1.09 16.12
N GLU A 95 -3.13 1.09 14.83
CA GLU A 95 -3.31 -0.03 13.93
C GLU A 95 -2.19 -0.07 12.89
N THR A 96 -1.94 -1.24 12.34
CA THR A 96 -1.10 -1.34 11.14
C THR A 96 -1.85 -0.70 9.96
N VAL A 97 -1.17 0.18 9.23
CA VAL A 97 -1.76 0.84 8.05
C VAL A 97 -0.99 0.52 6.77
N ALA A 98 0.26 0.09 6.86
CA ALA A 98 1.06 -0.18 5.66
C ALA A 98 2.09 -1.26 5.92
N LEU A 99 2.46 -1.94 4.84
CA LEU A 99 3.49 -2.96 4.85
C LEU A 99 4.27 -2.82 3.54
N ASN A 100 5.59 -2.75 3.63
CA ASN A 100 6.46 -2.65 2.46
C ASN A 100 7.59 -3.66 2.59
N ILE A 101 8.02 -4.23 1.48
CA ILE A 101 9.19 -5.11 1.43
C ILE A 101 10.32 -4.34 0.75
N VAL A 102 11.46 -4.27 1.41
CA VAL A 102 12.66 -3.61 0.89
C VAL A 102 13.85 -4.54 1.16
N GLY A 103 14.37 -5.15 0.11
CA GLY A 103 15.46 -6.11 0.24
C GLY A 103 15.03 -7.29 1.09
N GLU A 104 15.79 -7.54 2.15
CA GLU A 104 15.58 -8.68 3.05
C GLU A 104 14.72 -8.33 4.26
N GLU A 105 14.04 -7.16 4.22
CA GLU A 105 13.25 -6.66 5.35
C GLU A 105 11.82 -6.38 4.94
N CYS A 106 10.89 -6.53 5.89
CA CYS A 106 9.57 -5.97 5.77
C CYS A 106 9.42 -4.83 6.78
N TRP A 107 8.83 -3.74 6.31
CA TRP A 107 8.60 -2.52 7.08
C TRP A 107 7.12 -2.40 7.37
N ILE A 108 6.74 -2.40 8.65
CA ILE A 108 5.36 -2.35 9.08
C ILE A 108 5.13 -1.00 9.75
N THR A 109 4.15 -0.26 9.25
CA THR A 109 3.89 1.11 9.71
C THR A 109 2.55 1.18 10.39
N SER A 110 2.50 1.87 11.53
CA SER A 110 1.27 2.08 12.28
C SER A 110 0.66 3.44 11.97
N ARG A 111 -0.63 3.57 12.27
CA ARG A 111 -1.37 4.84 12.11
C ARG A 111 -0.70 5.98 12.86
N GLY A 112 -0.12 5.71 14.02
CA GLY A 112 0.57 6.73 14.83
C GLY A 112 1.99 7.05 14.39
N GLY A 113 2.49 6.40 13.34
CA GLY A 113 3.81 6.69 12.79
C GLY A 113 4.95 5.85 13.34
N ARG A 114 4.65 4.78 14.06
CA ARG A 114 5.68 3.82 14.45
C ARG A 114 5.98 2.89 13.27
N VAL A 115 7.25 2.56 13.10
CA VAL A 115 7.70 1.64 12.07
C VAL A 115 8.47 0.52 12.72
N GLN A 116 8.11 -0.72 12.40
CA GLN A 116 8.88 -1.90 12.75
C GLN A 116 9.56 -2.44 11.51
N ARG A 117 10.86 -2.61 11.57
CA ARG A 117 11.62 -3.30 10.53
C ARG A 117 11.83 -4.73 11.01
N ARG A 118 11.42 -5.68 10.18
CA ARG A 118 11.48 -7.10 10.52
C ARG A 118 12.19 -7.89 9.43
N SER A 119 12.79 -8.99 9.81
CA SER A 119 13.39 -9.93 8.85
C SER A 119 12.30 -10.50 7.94
N LEU A 120 12.50 -10.44 6.63
CA LEU A 120 11.58 -11.04 5.67
C LEU A 120 11.55 -12.56 5.80
N HIS A 121 12.64 -13.16 6.27
CA HIS A 121 12.78 -14.62 6.32
C HIS A 121 12.26 -15.25 7.61
N THR A 122 12.17 -14.49 8.70
CA THR A 122 11.77 -15.03 10.00
C THR A 122 10.66 -14.26 10.69
N GLY A 123 10.37 -13.04 10.24
CA GLY A 123 9.42 -12.16 10.88
C GLY A 123 9.94 -11.48 12.15
N GLN A 124 11.16 -11.79 12.58
CA GLN A 124 11.71 -11.24 13.82
C GLN A 124 11.91 -9.73 13.73
N LEU A 125 11.60 -9.05 14.82
CA LEU A 125 11.78 -7.61 14.93
C LEU A 125 13.27 -7.28 14.97
N LEU A 126 13.70 -6.41 14.05
CA LEU A 126 15.10 -5.94 13.98
C LEU A 126 15.23 -4.57 14.62
N GLU A 127 14.30 -3.67 14.35
CA GLU A 127 14.35 -2.29 14.85
C GLU A 127 12.95 -1.69 14.86
N GLU A 128 12.70 -0.77 15.76
CA GLU A 128 11.48 0.04 15.79
C GLU A 128 11.87 1.50 15.92
N HIS A 129 11.23 2.36 15.14
CA HIS A 129 11.47 3.80 15.21
C HIS A 129 10.19 4.58 14.94
N LEU A 130 10.23 5.88 15.23
CA LEU A 130 9.10 6.79 15.08
C LEU A 130 9.31 7.68 13.86
N LEU A 131 8.29 7.74 12.99
CA LEU A 131 8.23 8.71 11.91
C LEU A 131 7.56 9.97 12.46
N ASP A 132 8.34 10.96 12.83
CA ASP A 132 7.80 12.17 13.46
C ASP A 132 7.60 13.32 12.48
N HIS A 133 7.53 13.03 11.19
CA HIS A 133 7.32 14.01 10.14
C HIS A 133 5.87 14.13 9.68
N ALA A 134 4.98 13.28 10.20
CA ALA A 134 3.55 13.35 9.86
C ALA A 134 2.83 14.17 10.91
N GLU A 135 2.09 15.18 10.47
CA GLU A 135 1.34 16.07 11.38
C GLU A 135 -0.01 15.50 11.80
N ALA A 136 -0.49 14.48 11.08
CA ALA A 136 -1.77 13.83 11.32
C ALA A 136 -1.57 12.31 11.23
N PRO A 137 -2.55 11.52 11.67
CA PRO A 137 -2.42 10.06 11.58
C PRO A 137 -2.11 9.61 10.16
N ILE A 138 -1.24 8.62 10.05
CA ILE A 138 -0.81 8.07 8.76
C ILE A 138 -1.88 7.11 8.23
N GLU A 139 -2.20 7.24 6.95
CA GLU A 139 -3.13 6.37 6.24
C GLU A 139 -2.40 5.43 5.28
N HIS A 140 -1.31 5.90 4.67
CA HIS A 140 -0.47 5.10 3.77
C HIS A 140 1.00 5.45 3.97
N HIS A 141 1.83 4.46 3.76
CA HIS A 141 3.29 4.63 3.71
C HIS A 141 3.76 3.84 2.51
N PHE A 142 4.24 4.52 1.48
CA PHE A 142 4.81 3.90 0.28
C PHE A 142 6.32 4.02 0.34
N LYS A 143 7.02 2.96 -0.05
CA LYS A 143 8.49 2.96 -0.08
C LYS A 143 9.01 2.56 -1.46
N HIS A 144 10.08 3.21 -1.85
CA HIS A 144 10.87 2.83 -3.02
C HIS A 144 12.34 3.10 -2.67
N GLU A 145 13.08 2.04 -2.43
CA GLU A 145 14.48 2.16 -1.98
C GLU A 145 14.60 3.05 -0.74
N SER A 146 15.31 4.18 -0.86
CA SER A 146 15.50 5.13 0.25
C SER A 146 14.48 6.27 0.26
N HIS A 147 13.48 6.20 -0.63
CA HIS A 147 12.40 7.19 -0.71
C HIS A 147 11.16 6.68 0.00
N ASP A 148 10.54 7.53 0.80
CA ASP A 148 9.32 7.24 1.53
C ASP A 148 8.27 8.31 1.19
N LEU A 149 7.02 7.90 1.02
CA LEU A 149 5.90 8.83 0.93
C LEU A 149 4.91 8.50 2.03
N LEU A 150 4.73 9.43 2.96
CA LEU A 150 3.77 9.31 4.05
C LEU A 150 2.52 10.08 3.66
N CYS A 151 1.38 9.41 3.70
CA CYS A 151 0.10 10.03 3.36
C CYS A 151 -0.75 10.05 4.61
N SER A 152 -1.15 11.25 5.03
CA SER A 152 -1.91 11.46 6.26
C SER A 152 -3.40 11.58 5.99
N THR A 153 -4.20 11.33 7.03
CA THR A 153 -5.66 11.35 6.91
C THR A 153 -6.23 12.73 6.56
N ASP A 154 -5.45 13.80 6.78
CA ASP A 154 -5.87 15.17 6.44
C ASP A 154 -5.54 15.58 5.00
N GLY A 155 -5.00 14.66 4.19
CA GLY A 155 -4.63 14.95 2.81
C GLY A 155 -3.19 15.43 2.62
N THR A 156 -2.45 15.58 3.71
CA THR A 156 -1.03 15.97 3.61
C THR A 156 -0.20 14.77 3.16
N VAL A 157 0.71 14.99 2.24
CA VAL A 157 1.72 13.98 1.88
C VAL A 157 3.11 14.55 2.16
N THR A 158 3.97 13.70 2.69
CA THR A 158 5.35 14.06 3.03
C THR A 158 6.28 13.08 2.35
N TRP A 159 7.13 13.59 1.49
CA TRP A 159 8.17 12.80 0.82
C TRP A 159 9.46 12.92 1.62
N LEU A 160 10.00 11.76 2.02
CA LEU A 160 11.30 11.68 2.69
C LEU A 160 12.28 10.98 1.75
N HIS A 161 13.53 11.39 1.80
CA HIS A 161 14.64 10.67 1.18
C HIS A 161 15.70 10.44 2.25
N ARG A 162 16.03 9.17 2.49
CA ARG A 162 16.94 8.77 3.58
C ARG A 162 16.46 9.32 4.92
N MET A 163 15.13 9.26 5.12
CA MET A 163 14.44 9.70 6.33
C MET A 163 14.45 11.22 6.56
N GLU A 164 14.95 12.00 5.59
CA GLU A 164 14.92 13.46 5.68
C GLU A 164 13.84 14.05 4.77
N PRO A 165 13.09 15.07 5.22
CA PRO A 165 12.04 15.65 4.39
C PRO A 165 12.57 16.27 3.10
N VAL A 166 11.98 15.91 1.98
CA VAL A 166 12.27 16.48 0.67
C VAL A 166 11.17 17.47 0.30
N LYS A 167 9.92 17.09 0.52
CA LYS A 167 8.79 17.88 0.06
C LYS A 167 7.52 17.54 0.82
N HIS A 168 6.68 18.55 1.02
CA HIS A 168 5.32 18.40 1.52
C HIS A 168 4.36 18.88 0.44
N ALA A 169 3.20 18.24 0.35
CA ALA A 169 2.12 18.68 -0.54
C ALA A 169 0.79 18.38 0.13
N ARG A 170 -0.26 19.08 -0.30
CA ARG A 170 -1.61 18.85 0.21
C ARG A 170 -2.53 18.49 -0.96
N LEU A 171 -3.25 17.42 -0.75
CA LEU A 171 -4.18 16.92 -1.75
C LEU A 171 -5.62 17.23 -1.34
N UNK A 172 -6.32 17.07 -2.24
CA UNK A 172 -7.61 17.26 -2.16
C UNK A 172 -8.29 16.41 -1.33
N GLY A 173 -7.95 15.28 -1.17
CA GLY A 173 -8.56 14.19 -0.41
C GLY A 173 -7.61 13.04 -0.18
N PRO A 174 -8.13 11.87 0.23
CA PRO A 174 -7.26 10.72 0.53
C PRO A 174 -6.54 10.18 -0.71
N VAL A 175 -5.31 9.72 -0.49
CA VAL A 175 -4.51 9.05 -1.51
C VAL A 175 -5.05 7.63 -1.71
N GLN A 176 -5.18 7.20 -2.96
CA GLN A 176 -5.56 5.83 -3.29
C GLN A 176 -4.32 4.95 -3.50
N SER A 177 -3.31 5.50 -4.17
CA SER A 177 -2.09 4.78 -4.48
C SER A 177 -0.99 5.77 -4.84
N ALA A 178 0.26 5.34 -4.70
CA ALA A 178 1.39 6.14 -5.16
C ALA A 178 2.50 5.21 -5.60
N VAL A 179 3.28 5.67 -6.57
CA VAL A 179 4.42 4.93 -7.08
C VAL A 179 5.56 5.90 -7.39
N PHE A 180 6.78 5.50 -7.03
CA PHE A 180 7.96 6.30 -7.37
C PHE A 180 8.26 6.11 -8.85
N ASP A 181 8.47 7.23 -9.55
CA ASP A 181 8.78 7.22 -10.98
C ASP A 181 10.17 7.81 -11.17
N SER A 182 11.11 6.97 -11.49
CA SER A 182 12.50 7.39 -11.72
C SER A 182 12.64 8.36 -12.88
N UNK A 183 11.71 8.42 -13.70
CA UNK A 183 11.73 9.22 -14.74
C UNK A 183 11.40 10.52 -14.40
N ALA A 184 10.40 10.62 -13.59
CA ALA A 184 10.01 11.89 -13.00
C ALA A 184 10.95 12.36 -11.88
N GLY A 185 11.69 11.45 -11.29
CA GLY A 185 12.50 11.71 -10.13
C GLY A 185 11.63 12.04 -8.91
N GLY A 186 10.51 11.35 -8.76
CA GLY A 186 9.56 11.66 -7.72
C GLY A 186 8.38 10.70 -7.67
N TRP A 187 7.32 11.11 -7.01
CA TRP A 187 6.15 10.27 -6.77
C TRP A 187 4.99 10.64 -7.67
N ARG A 188 4.41 9.63 -8.35
CA ARG A 188 3.12 9.77 -9.03
C ARG A 188 2.04 9.30 -8.06
N ILE A 189 1.04 10.13 -7.83
CA ILE A 189 0.03 9.91 -6.79
C ILE A 189 -1.36 9.91 -7.43
N ALA A 190 -2.09 8.82 -7.19
CA ALA A 190 -3.52 8.74 -7.50
C ALA A 190 -4.28 9.24 -6.27
N GLY A 191 -4.84 10.44 -6.38
CA GLY A 191 -5.52 11.09 -5.26
C GLY A 191 -7.04 11.06 -5.41
N TRP A 192 -7.73 11.93 -4.68
CA TRP A 192 -9.18 12.00 -4.72
C TRP A 192 -9.62 12.84 -5.93
N ARG A 193 -9.92 12.14 -7.03
CA ARG A 193 -10.26 12.76 -8.32
C ARG A 193 -9.18 13.71 -8.81
N GLU A 194 -7.94 13.32 -8.58
CA GLU A 194 -6.80 14.08 -9.09
C GLU A 194 -5.61 13.15 -9.30
N GLU A 195 -4.78 13.52 -10.24
CA GLU A 195 -3.45 12.94 -10.44
C GLU A 195 -2.43 14.01 -10.08
N VAL A 196 -1.46 13.65 -9.25
CA VAL A 196 -0.42 14.57 -8.81
C VAL A 196 0.93 13.89 -9.01
N VAL A 197 1.90 14.63 -9.56
CA VAL A 197 3.29 14.18 -9.60
C VAL A 197 4.11 15.18 -8.79
N ILE A 198 4.79 14.71 -7.75
CA ILE A 198 5.70 15.56 -6.97
C ILE A 198 7.13 15.16 -7.31
N HIS A 199 7.93 16.20 -7.67
CA HIS A 199 9.33 15.99 -8.05
C HIS A 199 10.18 17.14 -7.52
N UNK A 200 11.43 17.04 -7.60
CA UNK A 200 12.26 17.85 -7.09
C UNK A 200 12.03 19.20 -7.42
N UNK A 201 11.56 19.51 -8.58
CA UNK A 201 11.39 20.68 -9.09
C UNK A 201 10.18 21.31 -8.77
N GLY A 202 9.11 20.68 -8.44
CA GLY A 202 7.79 21.20 -8.17
C GLY A 202 6.72 20.13 -8.08
N GLU A 203 5.56 20.44 -8.58
CA GLU A 203 4.50 19.45 -8.71
C GLU A 203 3.67 19.72 -9.97
N ASP A 204 3.23 18.65 -10.62
CA ASP A 204 2.27 18.70 -11.71
C ASP A 204 0.98 18.09 -11.21
N ARG A 205 -0.16 18.70 -11.55
CA ARG A 205 -1.44 18.30 -10.98
C ARG A 205 -2.57 18.50 -11.99
N ARG A 206 -3.48 17.54 -12.02
CA ARG A 206 -4.73 17.71 -12.79
C ARG A 206 -5.91 17.08 -12.06
N SER A 207 -7.09 17.63 -12.30
CA SER A 207 -8.33 17.01 -11.83
C SER A 207 -8.74 15.91 -12.81
N THR A 208 -9.41 14.89 -12.29
CA THR A 208 -9.94 13.79 -13.10
C THR A 208 -11.43 13.62 -12.82
N ASN A 209 -12.18 13.18 -13.83
CA ASN A 209 -13.62 12.96 -13.67
C ASN A 209 -13.92 11.75 -12.80
N GLU A 210 -13.13 10.68 -12.99
CA GLU A 210 -13.25 9.45 -12.21
C GLU A 210 -12.17 9.40 -11.15
N LEU A 211 -12.32 8.50 -10.18
CA LEU A 211 -11.35 8.31 -9.12
C LEU A 211 -10.18 7.49 -9.63
N PRO A 212 -8.97 8.05 -9.73
CA PRO A 212 -7.82 7.22 -10.09
C PRO A 212 -7.47 6.31 -8.93
N ILE A 213 -7.21 5.04 -9.22
CA ILE A 213 -6.91 4.05 -8.19
C ILE A 213 -5.49 3.51 -8.26
N HIS A 214 -4.84 3.66 -9.42
CA HIS A 214 -3.45 3.22 -9.56
C HIS A 214 -2.81 3.89 -10.75
N ILE A 215 -1.49 4.07 -10.70
CA ILE A 215 -0.71 4.66 -11.79
C ILE A 215 0.46 3.73 -12.07
N VAL A 216 0.69 3.42 -13.34
CA VAL A 216 1.78 2.55 -13.77
C VAL A 216 2.74 3.37 -14.63
N PRO A 217 3.95 3.71 -14.14
CA PRO A 217 4.94 4.39 -14.97
C PRO A 217 5.31 3.55 -16.19
N MET A 218 5.41 4.20 -17.36
CA MET A 218 5.72 3.56 -18.63
C MET A 218 6.59 4.48 -19.48
N GLY A 219 7.85 4.23 -19.44
CA GLY A 219 8.76 5.10 -20.20
C GLY A 219 8.70 6.55 -19.67
N UNK A 220 8.43 7.54 -20.37
CA UNK A 220 8.35 8.76 -20.10
C UNK A 220 7.19 9.15 -19.47
N GLY A 221 6.12 8.43 -19.68
CA GLY A 221 4.77 8.69 -19.22
C GLY A 221 4.26 7.68 -18.21
N ALA A 222 2.97 7.59 -18.12
CA ALA A 222 2.33 6.64 -17.21
C ALA A 222 0.91 6.33 -17.67
N LEU A 223 0.41 5.18 -17.24
CA LEU A 223 -0.97 4.76 -17.45
C LEU A 223 -1.72 4.96 -16.13
N VAL A 224 -2.86 5.66 -16.19
CA VAL A 224 -3.71 5.91 -15.02
C VAL A 224 -4.94 5.02 -15.11
N LEU A 225 -5.17 4.22 -14.06
CA LEU A 225 -6.34 3.34 -13.96
C LEU A 225 -7.36 3.97 -13.02
N TYR A 226 -8.64 3.84 -13.40
CA TYR A 226 -9.76 4.46 -12.68
C TYR A 226 -10.68 3.41 -12.06
N ASN A 227 -11.45 3.84 -11.06
CA ASN A 227 -12.34 2.97 -10.29
C ASN A 227 -13.48 2.36 -11.11
N ASP A 228 -13.77 2.88 -12.32
CA ASP A 228 -14.77 2.32 -13.22
C ASP A 228 -14.19 1.29 -14.19
N GLY A 229 -12.90 0.99 -14.08
CA GLY A 229 -12.20 0.06 -14.95
C GLY A 229 -11.61 0.70 -16.21
N SER A 230 -11.84 1.98 -16.41
CA SER A 230 -11.23 2.69 -17.54
C SER A 230 -9.77 3.03 -17.23
N TRP A 231 -9.05 3.39 -18.28
CA TRP A 231 -7.67 3.83 -18.14
C TRP A 231 -7.34 4.84 -19.23
N GLU A 232 -6.33 5.65 -18.99
CA GLU A 232 -5.85 6.62 -19.97
C GLU A 232 -4.37 6.93 -19.74
N ASN A 233 -3.73 7.50 -20.73
CA ASN A 233 -2.35 7.96 -20.56
C ASN A 233 -2.34 9.24 -19.73
N SER A 234 -1.39 9.32 -18.80
CA SER A 234 -1.14 10.56 -18.07
C SER A 234 -0.63 11.63 -19.05
N PRO A 235 -1.08 12.89 -18.89
CA PRO A 235 -0.50 13.97 -19.69
C PRO A 235 0.89 14.39 -19.21
N PHE A 236 1.32 13.89 -18.05
CA PHE A 236 2.60 14.26 -17.45
C PHE A 236 3.70 13.30 -17.93
N GLU A 237 4.59 13.83 -18.78
CA GLU A 237 5.69 13.06 -19.33
C GLU A 237 7.02 13.64 -18.86
N TYR A 238 7.96 12.78 -18.52
CA TYR A 238 9.27 13.17 -18.01
C TYR A 238 10.36 12.43 -18.79
N VAL A 239 11.45 13.13 -19.03
CA VAL A 239 12.60 12.54 -19.70
C VAL A 239 13.78 12.56 -18.73
N UNK A 240 14.41 11.59 -18.45
CA UNK A 240 15.41 11.51 -17.66
C UNK A 240 16.26 12.60 -17.93
N GLN A 241 16.45 13.24 -17.04
CA GLN A 241 17.43 14.31 -17.10
C GLN A 241 18.81 13.66 -17.15
N GLY A 242 19.46 13.81 -18.29
CA GLY A 242 20.82 13.26 -18.39
C GLY A 242 21.77 13.95 -17.39
N UNK A 243 22.25 13.30 -16.71
CA UNK A 243 23.06 13.76 -15.94
C UNK A 243 24.10 14.32 -16.65
N ASP A 244 24.45 15.49 -16.76
CA ASP A 244 25.61 16.18 -17.34
C ASP A 244 26.80 16.13 -16.38
#